data_8df5622fb4bd88e4c8b628ae0fa2ab04
#
_entry.id   8df5622fb4bd88e4c8b628ae0fa2ab04
#
_cell.length_a   1.000
_cell.length_b   1.000
_cell.length_c   1.000
_cell.angle_alpha   90.00
_cell.angle_beta   90.00
_cell.angle_gamma   90.00
#
_symmetry.space_group_name_H-M   'P 1'
#
loop_
_entity.id
_entity.type
_entity.pdbx_description
1 polymer ?
#
loop_
_entity_poly.entity_id
_entity_poly.type
_entity_poly.pdbx_seq_one_letter_code
_entity_poly.pdbx_strand_id
1 'polypeptide(L)'
;ERPRDAYTQALLQCRPQLNRRAQRLPVIDDFMSGHPVSYADAPERKRGLTGAEPIVLDVEGLSKSFYSREGLFGKREFKAVHNVSFKLAKGKTLGLVGESGSGKTTVGLTLMRLHEATGGKAIFDGKDILALSNKEFMEYKRRIQIIFQNPYASLNPRFTVGQILTEPLAIHGIGANAQERTDHVFELLGKV
;
A
#
# COMPACT_ATOMS: atom_id res chain seq x y z
N GLU A 1 -28.35 -21.58 4.37
CA GLU A 1 -29.27 -20.66 5.07
C GLU A 1 -29.61 -19.50 4.12
N ARG A 2 -30.89 -19.05 4.14
CA ARG A 2 -31.32 -17.90 3.35
C ARG A 2 -31.45 -16.70 4.31
N PRO A 3 -30.54 -15.71 4.26
CA PRO A 3 -30.62 -14.55 5.13
C PRO A 3 -31.91 -13.77 4.82
N ARG A 4 -32.55 -13.25 5.86
CA ARG A 4 -33.79 -12.43 5.74
C ARG A 4 -33.48 -10.94 5.75
N ASP A 5 -32.37 -10.56 6.38
CA ASP A 5 -31.93 -9.18 6.48
C ASP A 5 -31.39 -8.65 5.15
N ALA A 6 -31.88 -7.48 4.72
CA ALA A 6 -31.55 -6.88 3.41
C ALA A 6 -30.06 -6.55 3.27
N TYR A 7 -29.42 -6.09 4.34
CA TYR A 7 -27.99 -5.77 4.34
C TYR A 7 -27.13 -7.03 4.17
N THR A 8 -27.52 -8.12 4.85
CA THR A 8 -26.83 -9.42 4.73
C THR A 8 -26.99 -9.99 3.32
N GLN A 9 -28.16 -9.83 2.71
CA GLN A 9 -28.38 -10.25 1.31
C GLN A 9 -27.50 -9.43 0.36
N ALA A 10 -27.43 -8.09 0.54
CA ALA A 10 -26.58 -7.21 -0.24
C ALA A 10 -25.10 -7.58 -0.14
N LEU A 11 -24.60 -7.84 1.08
CA LEU A 11 -23.22 -8.30 1.31
C LEU A 11 -22.88 -9.58 0.55
N LEU A 12 -23.77 -10.56 0.56
CA LEU A 12 -23.57 -11.82 -0.17
C LEU A 12 -23.56 -11.61 -1.69
N GLN A 13 -24.36 -10.67 -2.19
CA GLN A 13 -24.41 -10.36 -3.62
C GLN A 13 -23.23 -9.51 -4.09
N CYS A 14 -22.59 -8.73 -3.21
CA CYS A 14 -21.36 -8.01 -3.50
C CYS A 14 -20.14 -8.93 -3.65
N ARG A 15 -20.25 -10.22 -3.32
CA ARG A 15 -19.15 -11.17 -3.43
C ARG A 15 -18.72 -11.34 -4.89
N PRO A 16 -17.43 -11.17 -5.21
CA PRO A 16 -16.92 -11.41 -6.55
C PRO A 16 -17.18 -12.85 -7.00
N GLN A 17 -17.70 -13.02 -8.22
CA GLN A 17 -17.89 -14.34 -8.81
C GLN A 17 -16.60 -14.79 -9.50
N LEU A 18 -16.12 -16.00 -9.20
CA LEU A 18 -14.86 -16.51 -9.72
C LEU A 18 -14.85 -16.71 -11.25
N ASN A 19 -16.02 -16.98 -11.82
CA ASN A 19 -16.22 -17.28 -13.24
C ASN A 19 -16.63 -16.05 -14.07
N ARG A 20 -16.77 -14.88 -13.45
CA ARG A 20 -17.24 -13.68 -14.13
C ARG A 20 -16.41 -12.47 -13.70
N ARG A 21 -16.00 -11.68 -14.68
CA ARG A 21 -15.24 -10.45 -14.46
C ARG A 21 -16.13 -9.26 -14.77
N ALA A 22 -16.84 -8.76 -13.77
CA ALA A 22 -17.62 -7.55 -13.93
C ALA A 22 -16.72 -6.32 -14.17
N GLN A 23 -17.19 -5.39 -15.00
CA GLN A 23 -16.51 -4.12 -15.26
C GLN A 23 -16.38 -3.27 -13.98
N ARG A 24 -17.41 -3.33 -13.13
CA ARG A 24 -17.46 -2.76 -11.77
C ARG A 24 -18.01 -3.82 -10.83
N LEU A 25 -17.37 -3.97 -9.69
CA LEU A 25 -17.96 -4.80 -8.63
C LEU A 25 -19.15 -4.06 -8.01
N PRO A 26 -20.28 -4.75 -7.78
CA PRO A 26 -21.41 -4.16 -7.09
C PRO A 26 -21.03 -3.79 -5.66
N VAL A 27 -21.59 -2.72 -5.16
CA VAL A 27 -21.47 -2.27 -3.76
C VAL A 27 -22.81 -2.40 -3.04
N ILE A 28 -22.81 -2.37 -1.72
CA ILE A 28 -24.02 -2.54 -0.91
C ILE A 28 -25.11 -1.55 -1.30
N ASP A 29 -24.73 -0.30 -1.57
CA ASP A 29 -25.68 0.75 -1.95
C ASP A 29 -26.44 0.46 -3.26
N ASP A 30 -25.84 -0.26 -4.20
CA ASP A 30 -26.50 -0.68 -5.44
C ASP A 30 -27.72 -1.56 -5.16
N PHE A 31 -27.66 -2.37 -4.10
CA PHE A 31 -28.76 -3.25 -3.69
C PHE A 31 -29.74 -2.57 -2.75
N MET A 32 -29.26 -1.69 -1.87
CA MET A 32 -30.08 -0.99 -0.90
C MET A 32 -30.92 0.12 -1.53
N SER A 33 -30.41 0.80 -2.57
CA SER A 33 -31.10 1.89 -3.28
C SER A 33 -32.04 1.41 -4.39
N GLY A 34 -32.13 0.10 -4.64
CA GLY A 34 -33.00 -0.47 -5.68
C GLY A 34 -32.57 -0.14 -7.11
N HIS A 35 -31.35 0.32 -7.32
CA HIS A 35 -30.82 0.56 -8.65
C HIS A 35 -30.45 -0.75 -9.34
N PRO A 36 -30.76 -0.92 -10.63
CA PRO A 36 -30.39 -2.12 -11.36
C PRO A 36 -28.86 -2.24 -11.43
N VAL A 37 -28.32 -3.33 -10.87
CA VAL A 37 -26.87 -3.60 -10.95
C VAL A 37 -26.54 -4.06 -12.35
N SER A 38 -25.77 -3.27 -13.09
CA SER A 38 -25.25 -3.69 -14.38
C SER A 38 -24.05 -4.63 -14.20
N TYR A 39 -24.23 -5.87 -14.61
CA TYR A 39 -23.18 -6.89 -14.62
C TYR A 39 -22.46 -6.98 -15.99
N ALA A 40 -22.28 -5.86 -16.68
CA ALA A 40 -21.51 -5.85 -17.91
C ALA A 40 -20.11 -6.41 -17.65
N ASP A 41 -19.69 -7.37 -18.49
CA ASP A 41 -18.37 -7.95 -18.35
C ASP A 41 -17.29 -6.95 -18.77
N ALA A 42 -16.20 -6.91 -18.04
CA ALA A 42 -15.09 -6.04 -18.37
C ALA A 42 -14.45 -6.50 -19.68
N PRO A 43 -14.07 -5.57 -20.57
CA PRO A 43 -13.33 -5.92 -21.76
C PRO A 43 -12.06 -6.69 -21.40
N GLU A 44 -11.72 -7.68 -22.21
CA GLU A 44 -10.51 -8.46 -22.00
C GLU A 44 -9.28 -7.55 -22.08
N ARG A 45 -8.68 -7.25 -20.95
CA ARG A 45 -7.42 -6.52 -20.90
C ARG A 45 -6.28 -7.51 -21.07
N LYS A 46 -5.53 -7.39 -22.15
CA LYS A 46 -4.25 -8.10 -22.32
C LYS A 46 -3.31 -7.63 -21.18
N ARG A 47 -3.33 -8.33 -20.06
CA ARG A 47 -2.46 -8.12 -18.89
C ARG A 47 -1.28 -9.07 -19.00
N GLY A 48 -0.41 -8.86 -19.95
CA GLY A 48 0.86 -9.57 -20.00
C GLY A 48 1.99 -8.62 -19.62
N LEU A 49 2.93 -9.06 -18.80
CA LEU A 49 4.29 -8.54 -18.87
C LEU A 49 4.80 -8.99 -20.23
N THR A 50 5.18 -8.08 -21.09
CA THR A 50 5.81 -8.41 -22.39
C THR A 50 7.25 -8.87 -22.18
N GLY A 51 7.76 -8.80 -20.94
CA GLY A 51 9.15 -9.08 -20.58
C GLY A 51 10.11 -7.92 -20.91
N ALA A 52 9.60 -6.89 -21.59
CA ALA A 52 10.38 -5.72 -22.00
C ALA A 52 10.26 -4.53 -21.03
N GLU A 53 9.33 -4.59 -20.05
CA GLU A 53 9.15 -3.50 -19.12
C GLU A 53 10.34 -3.41 -18.14
N PRO A 54 10.88 -2.20 -17.92
CA PRO A 54 11.94 -2.01 -16.94
C PRO A 54 11.43 -2.33 -15.53
N ILE A 55 12.24 -3.06 -14.77
CA ILE A 55 11.95 -3.37 -13.37
C ILE A 55 12.26 -2.13 -12.54
N VAL A 56 11.26 -1.66 -11.78
CA VAL A 56 11.40 -0.50 -10.88
C VAL A 56 11.77 -0.92 -9.46
N LEU A 57 11.30 -2.10 -9.03
CA LEU A 57 11.66 -2.68 -7.74
C LEU A 57 11.93 -4.18 -7.93
N ASP A 58 13.10 -4.61 -7.49
CA ASP A 58 13.52 -6.01 -7.44
C ASP A 58 13.82 -6.39 -5.99
N VAL A 59 13.02 -7.29 -5.45
CA VAL A 59 13.15 -7.77 -4.06
C VAL A 59 13.69 -9.19 -4.10
N GLU A 60 14.81 -9.42 -3.40
CA GLU A 60 15.51 -10.69 -3.36
C GLU A 60 15.66 -11.17 -1.92
N GLY A 61 15.06 -12.30 -1.59
CA GLY A 61 15.24 -13.00 -0.33
C GLY A 61 14.83 -12.21 0.92
N LEU A 62 13.92 -11.24 0.79
CA LEU A 62 13.50 -10.38 1.89
C LEU A 62 13.05 -11.20 3.08
N SER A 63 13.64 -10.91 4.24
CA SER A 63 13.33 -11.58 5.49
C SER A 63 13.20 -10.58 6.62
N LYS A 64 12.23 -10.81 7.51
CA LYS A 64 12.02 -10.03 8.72
C LYS A 64 11.65 -10.91 9.88
N SER A 65 12.49 -10.92 10.90
CA SER A 65 12.23 -11.54 12.18
C SER A 65 12.02 -10.49 13.27
N PHE A 66 11.11 -10.76 14.17
CA PHE A 66 10.93 -10.01 15.41
C PHE A 66 11.43 -10.86 16.57
N TYR A 67 12.06 -10.22 17.55
CA TYR A 67 12.61 -10.87 18.70
C TYR A 67 11.90 -10.38 19.97
N SER A 68 11.35 -11.29 20.75
CA SER A 68 10.78 -11.02 22.07
C SER A 68 11.63 -11.69 23.16
N ARG A 69 11.66 -11.09 24.35
CA ARG A 69 12.29 -11.74 25.52
C ARG A 69 11.41 -12.87 26.02
N GLU A 70 12.00 -14.03 26.26
CA GLU A 70 11.37 -15.18 26.86
C GLU A 70 12.10 -15.53 28.18
N GLY A 71 11.47 -15.21 29.32
CA GLY A 71 12.09 -15.34 30.63
C GLY A 71 13.27 -14.39 30.87
N LEU A 72 14.17 -14.77 31.83
CA LEU A 72 15.31 -13.93 32.21
C LEU A 72 16.45 -13.90 31.18
N PHE A 73 16.63 -14.94 30.36
CA PHE A 73 17.78 -15.09 29.48
C PHE A 73 17.42 -15.56 28.05
N GLY A 74 16.15 -15.90 27.77
CA GLY A 74 15.72 -16.40 26.48
C GLY A 74 15.34 -15.29 25.51
N LYS A 75 15.58 -15.52 24.19
CA LYS A 75 15.03 -14.73 23.09
C LYS A 75 14.20 -15.66 22.22
N ARG A 76 12.94 -15.31 22.00
CA ARG A 76 12.07 -15.99 21.05
C ARG A 76 12.06 -15.23 19.74
N GLU A 77 12.37 -15.92 18.65
CA GLU A 77 12.30 -15.38 17.29
C GLU A 77 10.92 -15.68 16.68
N PHE A 78 10.32 -14.67 16.09
CA PHE A 78 9.13 -14.80 15.26
C PHE A 78 9.46 -14.32 13.85
N LYS A 79 9.52 -15.26 12.88
CA LYS A 79 9.78 -14.98 11.46
C LYS A 79 8.49 -14.52 10.79
N ALA A 80 8.31 -13.21 10.67
CA ALA A 80 7.12 -12.62 10.04
C ALA A 80 7.20 -12.64 8.51
N VAL A 81 8.41 -12.52 7.94
CA VAL A 81 8.69 -12.64 6.50
C VAL A 81 9.91 -13.54 6.34
N HIS A 82 9.83 -14.51 5.45
CA HIS A 82 10.91 -15.46 5.22
C HIS A 82 11.18 -15.63 3.73
N ASN A 83 12.34 -15.16 3.29
CA ASN A 83 12.89 -15.36 1.94
C ASN A 83 11.92 -15.02 0.79
N VAL A 84 11.30 -13.85 0.86
CA VAL A 84 10.32 -13.40 -0.14
C VAL A 84 11.02 -12.67 -1.28
N SER A 85 10.76 -13.08 -2.51
CA SER A 85 11.32 -12.47 -3.71
C SER A 85 10.23 -12.15 -4.73
N PHE A 86 10.31 -10.97 -5.34
CA PHE A 86 9.40 -10.54 -6.41
C PHE A 86 9.96 -9.34 -7.16
N LYS A 87 9.40 -9.09 -8.34
CA LYS A 87 9.76 -7.93 -9.18
C LYS A 87 8.53 -7.11 -9.50
N LEU A 88 8.67 -5.80 -9.47
CA LEU A 88 7.64 -4.85 -9.90
C LEU A 88 8.12 -4.11 -11.14
N ALA A 89 7.43 -4.29 -12.24
CA ALA A 89 7.70 -3.58 -13.48
C ALA A 89 7.09 -2.18 -13.47
N LYS A 90 7.73 -1.24 -14.15
CA LYS A 90 7.28 0.15 -14.27
C LYS A 90 5.87 0.22 -14.85
N GLY A 91 5.01 1.02 -14.22
CA GLY A 91 3.62 1.20 -14.68
C GLY A 91 2.71 -0.02 -14.45
N LYS A 92 3.16 -1.02 -13.70
CA LYS A 92 2.37 -2.20 -13.35
C LYS A 92 2.00 -2.19 -11.86
N THR A 93 0.99 -2.97 -11.51
CA THR A 93 0.57 -3.20 -10.13
C THR A 93 0.82 -4.65 -9.76
N LEU A 94 1.48 -4.88 -8.64
CA LEU A 94 1.68 -6.20 -8.04
C LEU A 94 0.75 -6.36 -6.84
N GLY A 95 -0.13 -7.37 -6.89
CA GLY A 95 -0.99 -7.73 -5.77
C GLY A 95 -0.29 -8.73 -4.84
N LEU A 96 -0.15 -8.38 -3.56
CA LEU A 96 0.32 -9.29 -2.52
C LEU A 96 -0.88 -9.83 -1.75
N VAL A 97 -1.19 -11.12 -1.92
CA VAL A 97 -2.37 -11.77 -1.34
C VAL A 97 -1.98 -12.87 -0.36
N GLY A 98 -2.86 -13.16 0.59
CA GLY A 98 -2.65 -14.20 1.59
C GLY A 98 -3.58 -13.98 2.79
N GLU A 99 -3.59 -14.93 3.73
CA GLU A 99 -4.40 -14.88 4.95
C GLU A 99 -3.99 -13.73 5.88
N SER A 100 -4.88 -13.38 6.82
CA SER A 100 -4.54 -12.42 7.88
C SER A 100 -3.36 -12.95 8.70
N GLY A 101 -2.38 -12.09 9.00
CA GLY A 101 -1.17 -12.49 9.71
C GLY A 101 -0.06 -13.12 8.86
N SER A 102 -0.25 -13.32 7.55
CA SER A 102 0.77 -13.93 6.67
C SER A 102 1.98 -13.03 6.34
N GLY A 103 2.11 -11.87 6.98
CA GLY A 103 3.26 -10.99 6.80
C GLY A 103 3.17 -9.94 5.69
N LYS A 104 2.04 -9.81 4.96
CA LYS A 104 1.87 -8.84 3.86
C LYS A 104 2.20 -7.40 4.25
N THR A 105 1.62 -6.94 5.35
CA THR A 105 1.89 -5.60 5.89
C THR A 105 3.35 -5.46 6.31
N THR A 106 3.94 -6.51 6.89
CA THR A 106 5.35 -6.51 7.29
C THR A 106 6.27 -6.36 6.10
N VAL A 107 5.97 -7.00 4.95
CA VAL A 107 6.73 -6.79 3.69
C VAL A 107 6.72 -5.32 3.30
N GLY A 108 5.53 -4.70 3.23
CA GLY A 108 5.41 -3.27 2.89
C GLY A 108 6.17 -2.35 3.86
N LEU A 109 5.99 -2.55 5.17
CA LEU A 109 6.66 -1.75 6.20
C LEU A 109 8.19 -1.93 6.18
N THR A 110 8.68 -3.13 5.83
CA THR A 110 10.12 -3.39 5.69
C THR A 110 10.70 -2.69 4.46
N LEU A 111 10.00 -2.70 3.33
CA LEU A 111 10.41 -1.97 2.13
C LEU A 111 10.41 -0.45 2.35
N MET A 112 9.49 0.06 3.17
CA MET A 112 9.47 1.47 3.60
C MET A 112 10.51 1.80 4.66
N ARG A 113 11.29 0.79 5.13
CA ARG A 113 12.25 0.90 6.23
C ARG A 113 11.65 1.41 7.55
N LEU A 114 10.36 1.17 7.75
CA LEU A 114 9.67 1.34 9.04
C LEU A 114 9.96 0.14 9.96
N HIS A 115 10.28 -1.01 9.36
CA HIS A 115 10.90 -2.16 10.01
C HIS A 115 12.25 -2.43 9.37
N GLU A 116 13.26 -2.65 10.17
CA GLU A 116 14.58 -3.06 9.70
C GLU A 116 14.51 -4.49 9.16
N ALA A 117 15.01 -4.73 7.95
CA ALA A 117 15.10 -6.06 7.37
C ALA A 117 16.13 -6.90 8.14
N THR A 118 15.85 -8.21 8.33
CA THR A 118 16.82 -9.14 8.91
C THR A 118 17.61 -9.90 7.84
N GLY A 119 17.24 -9.75 6.58
CA GLY A 119 17.96 -10.32 5.44
C GLY A 119 17.31 -9.96 4.11
N GLY A 120 18.03 -10.22 3.03
CA GLY A 120 17.62 -9.92 1.66
C GLY A 120 18.03 -8.54 1.18
N LYS A 121 17.57 -8.19 -0.02
CA LYS A 121 17.82 -6.91 -0.70
C LYS A 121 16.54 -6.38 -1.32
N ALA A 122 16.47 -5.06 -1.50
CA ALA A 122 15.43 -4.41 -2.26
C ALA A 122 16.03 -3.36 -3.20
N ILE A 123 16.20 -3.72 -4.46
CA ILE A 123 16.80 -2.87 -5.48
C ILE A 123 15.70 -1.98 -6.06
N PHE A 124 15.73 -0.70 -5.74
CA PHE A 124 14.86 0.30 -6.32
C PHE A 124 15.67 1.27 -7.16
N ASP A 125 15.33 1.36 -8.44
CA ASP A 125 16.04 2.20 -9.40
C ASP A 125 17.58 1.97 -9.40
N GLY A 126 17.96 0.69 -9.34
CA GLY A 126 19.37 0.26 -9.39
C GLY A 126 20.13 0.32 -8.07
N LYS A 127 19.51 0.78 -6.96
CA LYS A 127 20.16 0.82 -5.64
C LYS A 127 19.40 -0.02 -4.60
N ASP A 128 20.16 -0.73 -3.78
CA ASP A 128 19.58 -1.45 -2.64
C ASP A 128 19.16 -0.47 -1.55
N ILE A 129 17.86 -0.20 -1.48
CA ILE A 129 17.30 0.76 -0.54
C ILE A 129 17.37 0.29 0.92
N LEU A 130 17.55 -1.00 1.18
CA LEU A 130 17.71 -1.52 2.54
C LEU A 130 19.12 -1.27 3.10
N ALA A 131 20.12 -1.17 2.23
CA ALA A 131 21.51 -0.93 2.61
C ALA A 131 21.89 0.55 2.75
N LEU A 132 21.04 1.48 2.28
CA LEU A 132 21.32 2.92 2.34
C LEU A 132 21.37 3.43 3.78
N SER A 133 22.17 4.46 4.03
CA SER A 133 22.08 5.25 5.25
C SER A 133 20.73 5.99 5.34
N ASN A 134 20.34 6.45 6.52
CA ASN A 134 19.09 7.22 6.69
C ASN A 134 19.10 8.51 5.87
N LYS A 135 20.26 9.16 5.74
CA LYS A 135 20.41 10.38 4.94
C LYS A 135 20.19 10.12 3.45
N GLU A 136 20.80 9.08 2.91
CA GLU A 136 20.62 8.69 1.50
C GLU A 136 19.19 8.25 1.22
N PHE A 137 18.55 7.53 2.14
CA PHE A 137 17.16 7.08 1.98
C PHE A 137 16.16 8.24 1.97
N MET A 138 16.47 9.41 2.53
CA MET A 138 15.59 10.59 2.49
C MET A 138 15.22 11.01 1.06
N GLU A 139 16.14 10.87 0.11
CA GLU A 139 15.88 11.19 -1.31
C GLU A 139 14.82 10.24 -1.91
N TYR A 140 14.78 8.98 -1.44
CA TYR A 140 13.83 7.97 -1.90
C TYR A 140 12.44 8.12 -1.28
N LYS A 141 12.29 8.74 -0.09
CA LYS A 141 10.99 8.95 0.57
C LYS A 141 9.99 9.76 -0.26
N ARG A 142 10.48 10.60 -1.18
CA ARG A 142 9.61 11.32 -2.13
C ARG A 142 9.06 10.42 -3.24
N ARG A 143 9.74 9.33 -3.54
CA ARG A 143 9.47 8.42 -4.66
C ARG A 143 8.77 7.13 -4.23
N ILE A 144 8.92 6.76 -2.96
CA ILE A 144 8.33 5.57 -2.36
C ILE A 144 7.43 6.03 -1.23
N GLN A 145 6.13 5.78 -1.35
CA GLN A 145 5.12 6.21 -0.36
C GLN A 145 4.25 5.04 0.05
N ILE A 146 3.64 5.14 1.23
CA ILE A 146 2.72 4.16 1.77
C ILE A 146 1.38 4.81 2.08
N ILE A 147 0.30 4.12 1.72
CA ILE A 147 -1.05 4.44 2.18
C ILE A 147 -1.44 3.36 3.19
N PHE A 148 -1.66 3.76 4.44
CA PHE A 148 -2.05 2.84 5.50
C PHE A 148 -3.50 2.39 5.35
N GLN A 149 -3.82 1.20 5.87
CA GLN A 149 -5.17 0.63 5.84
C GLN A 149 -6.22 1.54 6.54
N ASN A 150 -5.80 2.28 7.57
CA ASN A 150 -6.61 3.32 8.21
C ASN A 150 -5.89 4.68 8.08
N PRO A 151 -6.09 5.41 6.98
CA PRO A 151 -5.38 6.67 6.75
C PRO A 151 -5.74 7.75 7.76
N TYR A 152 -6.96 7.76 8.29
CA TYR A 152 -7.39 8.74 9.29
C TYR A 152 -6.62 8.62 10.61
N ALA A 153 -6.30 7.39 11.03
CA ALA A 153 -5.50 7.16 12.24
C ALA A 153 -4.04 7.65 12.10
N SER A 154 -3.58 7.88 10.88
CA SER A 154 -2.23 8.37 10.58
C SER A 154 -2.13 9.90 10.66
N LEU A 155 -3.26 10.61 10.68
CA LEU A 155 -3.30 12.06 10.76
C LEU A 155 -3.22 12.52 12.22
N ASN A 156 -2.39 13.54 12.48
CA ASN A 156 -2.33 14.14 13.81
C ASN A 156 -3.62 14.96 14.05
N PRO A 157 -4.48 14.57 15.02
CA PRO A 157 -5.75 15.25 15.26
C PRO A 157 -5.61 16.70 15.80
N ARG A 158 -4.40 17.09 16.17
CA ARG A 158 -4.10 18.46 16.63
C ARG A 158 -3.71 19.39 15.49
N PHE A 159 -3.51 18.86 14.29
CA PHE A 159 -3.10 19.64 13.13
C PHE A 159 -4.33 20.00 12.29
N THR A 160 -4.32 21.21 11.75
CA THR A 160 -5.27 21.61 10.71
C THR A 160 -4.96 20.92 9.39
N VAL A 161 -5.91 20.85 8.48
CA VAL A 161 -5.71 20.31 7.12
C VAL A 161 -4.54 21.02 6.43
N GLY A 162 -4.47 22.34 6.54
CA GLY A 162 -3.37 23.13 5.98
C GLY A 162 -2.01 22.70 6.54
N GLN A 163 -1.90 22.51 7.86
CA GLN A 163 -0.66 22.03 8.48
C GLN A 163 -0.26 20.64 8.00
N ILE A 164 -1.20 19.71 7.94
CA ILE A 164 -0.96 18.32 7.46
C ILE A 164 -0.43 18.34 6.02
N LEU A 165 -0.98 19.20 5.16
CA LEU A 165 -0.60 19.25 3.75
C LEU A 165 0.67 20.06 3.50
N THR A 166 0.97 21.08 4.31
CA THR A 166 2.18 21.88 4.17
C THR A 166 3.43 21.23 4.79
N GLU A 167 3.28 20.38 5.81
CA GLU A 167 4.39 19.72 6.50
C GLU A 167 5.28 18.91 5.54
N PRO A 168 4.76 18.02 4.68
CA PRO A 168 5.58 17.27 3.72
C PRO A 168 6.31 18.19 2.74
N LEU A 169 5.69 19.28 2.31
CA LEU A 169 6.33 20.25 1.43
C LEU A 169 7.54 20.90 2.11
N ALA A 170 7.39 21.26 3.38
CA ALA A 170 8.48 21.83 4.18
C ALA A 170 9.62 20.83 4.40
N ILE A 171 9.31 19.58 4.78
CA ILE A 171 10.28 18.51 5.01
C ILE A 171 11.12 18.23 3.76
N HIS A 172 10.48 18.24 2.59
CA HIS A 172 11.14 17.94 1.33
C HIS A 172 11.66 19.17 0.58
N GLY A 173 11.62 20.36 1.19
CA GLY A 173 12.11 21.60 0.59
C GLY A 173 11.36 22.02 -0.67
N ILE A 174 10.06 21.69 -0.76
CA ILE A 174 9.20 22.09 -1.88
C ILE A 174 8.61 23.47 -1.55
N GLY A 175 8.75 24.44 -2.46
CA GLY A 175 8.38 25.82 -2.25
C GLY A 175 9.42 26.60 -1.43
N ALA A 176 9.84 27.78 -1.92
CA ALA A 176 10.90 28.58 -1.34
C ALA A 176 10.51 29.20 0.02
N ASN A 177 9.21 29.43 0.25
CA ASN A 177 8.70 30.07 1.46
C ASN A 177 7.33 29.50 1.87
N ALA A 178 6.79 29.94 3.01
CA ALA A 178 5.53 29.46 3.54
C ALA A 178 4.33 29.80 2.64
N GLN A 179 4.37 30.97 1.96
CA GLN A 179 3.28 31.38 1.07
C GLN A 179 3.19 30.46 -0.15
N GLU A 180 4.29 30.20 -0.83
CA GLU A 180 4.32 29.29 -1.98
C GLU A 180 3.83 27.87 -1.61
N ARG A 181 4.20 27.36 -0.42
CA ARG A 181 3.69 26.07 0.07
C ARG A 181 2.18 26.09 0.27
N THR A 182 1.66 27.20 0.81
CA THR A 182 0.22 27.37 1.01
C THR A 182 -0.51 27.43 -0.33
N ASP A 183 0.00 28.19 -1.29
CA ASP A 183 -0.58 28.30 -2.62
C ASP A 183 -0.60 26.94 -3.34
N HIS A 184 0.48 26.17 -3.21
CA HIS A 184 0.56 24.82 -3.74
C HIS A 184 -0.46 23.87 -3.11
N VAL A 185 -0.70 23.98 -1.80
CA VAL A 185 -1.75 23.22 -1.10
C VAL A 185 -3.13 23.59 -1.62
N PHE A 186 -3.44 24.87 -1.83
CA PHE A 186 -4.71 25.29 -2.41
C PHE A 186 -4.91 24.76 -3.83
N GLU A 187 -3.86 24.76 -4.65
CA GLU A 187 -3.90 24.15 -5.98
C GLU A 187 -4.24 22.63 -5.92
N LEU A 188 -3.62 21.91 -4.98
CA LEU A 188 -3.89 20.47 -4.79
C LEU A 188 -5.32 20.21 -4.32
N LEU A 189 -5.83 21.00 -3.37
CA LEU A 189 -7.21 20.90 -2.89
C LEU A 189 -8.23 21.20 -3.97
N GLY A 190 -7.90 22.07 -4.92
CA GLY A 190 -8.76 22.35 -6.05
C GLY A 190 -8.85 21.22 -7.10
N LYS A 191 -7.99 20.18 -6.98
CA LYS A 191 -7.99 19.00 -7.89
C LYS A 191 -8.79 17.81 -7.33
N VAL A 192 -9.23 17.86 -6.08
CA VAL A 192 -10.01 16.81 -5.40
C VAL A 192 -11.38 17.32 -4.96
#